data_1ab8a8d7a7b1965ff363505d64354d86
#
_entry.id   1ab8a8d7a7b1965ff363505d64354d86
#
_cell.length_a   1.000
_cell.length_b   1.000
_cell.length_c   1.000
_cell.angle_alpha   90.00
_cell.angle_beta   90.00
_cell.angle_gamma   90.00
#
_symmetry.space_group_name_H-M   'P 1'
#
loop_
_entity.id
_entity.type
_entity.pdbx_description
1 polymer ?
#
loop_
_entity_poly.entity_id
_entity_poly.type
_entity_poly.pdbx_seq_one_letter_code
_entity_poly.pdbx_strand_id
1 'polypeptide(L)'
;MQSTGQPFVNYDGTKFTNNMDSKELSEAGKIIDKVSDLYDDSWYSRFPTDESLLFLGIAPWALAESNAENPDADLFMVPFPKMSGQDEYYMSADISAKMLAANSDKGEVVAAYIKCERIAATEEKYTEAAKKQALEPVKDFDGTVTKTLTEEQYDFWQEMINCENITPVVDLGCGMGNVMYGETLNYDTRGIINNLYNAIIAGYSDAPSTWEELRDSLKKTADTEIEKYN
;
A
#
# COMPACT_ATOMS: atom_id res chain seq x y z
N MET A 1 0.15 -9.07 1.52
CA MET A 1 0.00 -9.86 0.30
C MET A 1 0.92 -9.37 -0.83
N GLN A 2 0.88 -8.11 -1.26
CA GLN A 2 1.74 -7.62 -2.37
C GLN A 2 3.24 -7.74 -2.09
N SER A 3 3.68 -7.78 -0.84
CA SER A 3 5.08 -8.07 -0.48
C SER A 3 5.58 -9.44 -0.95
N THR A 4 4.68 -10.32 -1.40
CA THR A 4 5.03 -11.58 -2.05
C THR A 4 5.51 -11.43 -3.49
N GLY A 5 5.36 -10.25 -4.09
CA GLY A 5 5.59 -10.01 -5.52
C GLY A 5 4.43 -10.47 -6.42
N GLN A 6 3.34 -10.99 -5.84
CA GLN A 6 2.20 -11.50 -6.60
C GLN A 6 0.97 -10.60 -6.41
N PRO A 7 0.45 -9.95 -7.45
CA PRO A 7 -0.87 -9.33 -7.41
C PRO A 7 -1.96 -10.41 -7.37
N PHE A 8 -3.13 -10.08 -6.81
CA PHE A 8 -4.30 -10.97 -6.89
C PHE A 8 -4.75 -11.19 -8.33
N VAL A 9 -4.71 -10.11 -9.10
CA VAL A 9 -5.03 -10.13 -10.53
C VAL A 9 -3.87 -9.55 -11.32
N ASN A 10 -3.35 -10.34 -12.24
CA ASN A 10 -2.29 -9.95 -13.15
C ASN A 10 -2.84 -9.66 -14.56
N TYR A 11 -2.14 -8.81 -15.31
CA TYR A 11 -2.37 -8.54 -16.72
C TYR A 11 -1.07 -8.66 -17.51
N ASP A 12 -1.02 -9.55 -18.48
CA ASP A 12 0.18 -9.83 -19.27
C ASP A 12 0.33 -8.96 -20.53
N GLY A 13 -0.55 -7.96 -20.71
CA GLY A 13 -0.65 -7.13 -21.91
C GLY A 13 -1.73 -7.59 -22.89
N THR A 14 -2.32 -8.76 -22.67
CA THR A 14 -3.38 -9.33 -23.51
C THR A 14 -4.60 -9.76 -22.73
N LYS A 15 -4.41 -10.33 -21.56
CA LYS A 15 -5.50 -10.84 -20.72
C LYS A 15 -5.21 -10.71 -19.23
N PHE A 16 -6.28 -10.69 -18.48
CA PHE A 16 -6.24 -10.78 -17.02
C PHE A 16 -6.18 -12.24 -16.56
N THR A 17 -5.43 -12.48 -15.51
CA THR A 17 -5.31 -13.80 -14.87
C THR A 17 -5.44 -13.69 -13.36
N ASN A 18 -6.09 -14.66 -12.75
CA ASN A 18 -6.25 -14.78 -11.31
C ASN A 18 -5.06 -15.53 -10.70
N ASN A 19 -4.37 -14.91 -9.76
CA ASN A 19 -3.19 -15.47 -9.11
C ASN A 19 -3.46 -16.02 -7.69
N MET A 20 -4.72 -16.07 -7.24
CA MET A 20 -5.03 -16.45 -5.86
C MET A 20 -4.57 -17.86 -5.47
N ASP A 21 -4.33 -18.74 -6.45
CA ASP A 21 -3.75 -20.06 -6.23
C ASP A 21 -2.22 -20.07 -6.20
N SER A 22 -1.56 -18.92 -6.32
CA SER A 22 -0.10 -18.89 -6.29
C SER A 22 0.42 -19.39 -4.95
N LYS A 23 1.58 -20.04 -5.01
CA LYS A 23 2.25 -20.54 -3.81
C LYS A 23 2.58 -19.41 -2.84
N GLU A 24 3.04 -18.31 -3.37
CA GLU A 24 3.46 -17.12 -2.62
C GLU A 24 2.30 -16.51 -1.84
N LEU A 25 1.13 -16.35 -2.47
CA LEU A 25 -0.08 -15.86 -1.79
C LEU A 25 -0.59 -16.86 -0.75
N SER A 26 -0.50 -18.16 -1.03
CA SER A 26 -0.88 -19.19 -0.06
C SER A 26 0.04 -19.21 1.16
N GLU A 27 1.33 -19.00 0.98
CA GLU A 27 2.29 -18.91 2.10
C GLU A 27 2.07 -17.65 2.92
N ALA A 28 1.81 -16.50 2.28
CA ALA A 28 1.46 -15.27 2.98
C ALA A 28 0.13 -15.41 3.75
N GLY A 29 -0.86 -16.07 3.18
CA GLY A 29 -2.14 -16.34 3.85
C GLY A 29 -1.95 -17.14 5.14
N LYS A 30 -1.12 -18.17 5.13
CA LYS A 30 -0.79 -18.97 6.34
C LYS A 30 -0.08 -18.12 7.42
N ILE A 31 0.69 -17.11 7.03
CA ILE A 31 1.30 -16.18 7.99
C ILE A 31 0.21 -15.28 8.59
N ILE A 32 -0.69 -14.75 7.75
CA ILE A 32 -1.81 -13.93 8.21
C ILE A 32 -2.69 -14.72 9.19
N ASP A 33 -3.03 -15.98 8.87
CA ASP A 33 -3.79 -16.85 9.77
C ASP A 33 -3.13 -17.00 11.15
N LYS A 34 -1.80 -17.07 11.20
CA LYS A 34 -1.07 -17.20 12.47
C LYS A 34 -1.01 -15.89 13.26
N VAL A 35 -0.97 -14.74 12.58
CA VAL A 35 -0.88 -13.45 13.27
C VAL A 35 -2.25 -12.85 13.57
N SER A 36 -3.33 -13.34 12.97
CA SER A 36 -4.69 -12.88 13.24
C SER A 36 -5.07 -13.07 14.71
N ASP A 37 -4.63 -14.15 15.34
CA ASP A 37 -4.87 -14.41 16.77
C ASP A 37 -4.12 -13.44 17.70
N LEU A 38 -3.12 -12.73 17.17
CA LEU A 38 -2.32 -11.74 17.90
C LEU A 38 -2.81 -10.30 17.63
N TYR A 39 -3.81 -10.17 16.79
CA TYR A 39 -4.34 -8.87 16.40
C TYR A 39 -5.13 -8.24 17.53
N ASP A 40 -4.79 -7.01 17.85
CA ASP A 40 -5.49 -6.19 18.84
C ASP A 40 -6.15 -5.00 18.15
N ASP A 41 -7.40 -4.71 18.52
CA ASP A 41 -8.18 -3.56 18.02
C ASP A 41 -7.57 -2.19 18.35
N SER A 42 -6.51 -2.17 19.14
CA SER A 42 -5.76 -0.94 19.47
C SER A 42 -5.06 -0.30 18.25
N TRP A 43 -5.10 -0.91 17.07
CA TRP A 43 -4.62 -0.32 15.81
C TRP A 43 -5.23 1.05 15.49
N TYR A 44 -6.35 1.42 16.13
CA TYR A 44 -6.91 2.76 16.07
C TYR A 44 -6.06 3.82 16.76
N SER A 45 -5.22 3.46 17.69
CA SER A 45 -4.19 4.37 18.13
C SER A 45 -3.12 4.37 17.03
N ARG A 46 -3.13 5.40 16.21
CA ARG A 46 -2.18 5.61 15.11
C ARG A 46 -0.71 5.63 15.56
N PHE A 47 -0.49 5.56 16.86
CA PHE A 47 0.79 5.82 17.48
C PHE A 47 1.07 4.73 18.50
N PRO A 48 2.25 4.13 18.43
CA PRO A 48 2.67 3.18 19.45
C PRO A 48 2.81 3.91 20.79
N THR A 49 1.74 3.86 21.58
CA THR A 49 1.77 4.35 22.97
C THR A 49 2.19 3.26 23.95
N ASP A 50 2.33 2.02 23.46
CA ASP A 50 2.65 0.84 24.26
C ASP A 50 3.99 0.27 23.79
N GLU A 51 4.92 0.10 24.73
CA GLU A 51 6.23 -0.52 24.53
C GLU A 51 6.14 -1.99 24.08
N SER A 52 4.94 -2.59 24.08
CA SER A 52 4.68 -3.95 23.58
C SER A 52 4.65 -4.06 22.07
N LEU A 53 4.49 -2.96 21.33
CA LEU A 53 4.47 -2.95 19.86
C LEU A 53 5.88 -2.87 19.30
N LEU A 54 6.32 -3.94 18.65
CA LEU A 54 7.60 -3.98 17.94
C LEU A 54 7.47 -3.47 16.48
N PHE A 55 6.37 -3.80 15.81
CA PHE A 55 6.11 -3.38 14.44
C PHE A 55 4.69 -2.86 14.27
N LEU A 56 4.57 -1.73 13.58
CA LEU A 56 3.30 -1.13 13.17
C LEU A 56 3.32 -0.87 11.67
N GLY A 57 2.27 -1.28 10.96
CA GLY A 57 2.08 -0.90 9.56
C GLY A 57 1.74 0.59 9.49
N ILE A 58 2.63 1.39 8.93
CA ILE A 58 2.49 2.85 8.91
C ILE A 58 2.82 3.43 7.54
N ALA A 59 2.10 4.46 7.13
CA ALA A 59 2.44 5.25 5.96
C ALA A 59 3.43 6.37 6.33
N PRO A 60 4.30 6.85 5.41
CA PRO A 60 5.29 7.89 5.71
C PRO A 60 4.71 9.17 6.30
N TRP A 61 3.51 9.58 5.87
CA TRP A 61 2.83 10.74 6.43
C TRP A 61 2.40 10.53 7.89
N ALA A 62 2.01 9.30 8.24
CA ALA A 62 1.64 8.96 9.61
C ALA A 62 2.87 8.86 10.52
N LEU A 63 4.03 8.47 10.01
CA LEU A 63 5.29 8.52 10.76
C LEU A 63 5.61 9.95 11.20
N ALA A 64 5.45 10.93 10.30
CA ALA A 64 5.70 12.33 10.61
C ALA A 64 4.75 12.87 11.70
N GLU A 65 3.50 12.43 11.70
CA GLU A 65 2.53 12.73 12.77
C GLU A 65 2.91 12.05 14.08
N SER A 66 3.30 10.76 14.01
CA SER A 66 3.73 9.99 15.18
C SER A 66 4.93 10.61 15.90
N ASN A 67 5.93 11.07 15.13
CA ASN A 67 7.09 11.76 15.70
C ASN A 67 6.70 13.05 16.43
N ALA A 68 5.72 13.79 15.91
CA ALA A 68 5.27 15.04 16.54
C ALA A 68 4.49 14.79 17.83
N GLU A 69 3.70 13.72 17.87
CA GLU A 69 2.92 13.35 19.07
C GLU A 69 3.76 12.63 20.14
N ASN A 70 4.79 11.90 19.71
CA ASN A 70 5.67 11.15 20.60
C ASN A 70 7.14 11.48 20.33
N PRO A 71 7.60 12.68 20.67
CA PRO A 71 8.96 13.13 20.36
C PRO A 71 10.07 12.34 21.02
N ASP A 72 9.74 11.60 22.07
CA ASP A 72 10.70 10.74 22.81
C ASP A 72 10.73 9.30 22.26
N ALA A 73 9.85 8.94 21.31
CA ALA A 73 9.84 7.63 20.70
C ALA A 73 10.86 7.55 19.56
N ASP A 74 11.71 6.54 19.61
CA ASP A 74 12.69 6.25 18.55
C ASP A 74 12.00 5.39 17.46
N LEU A 75 11.27 6.04 16.56
CA LEU A 75 10.51 5.38 15.50
C LEU A 75 11.34 5.23 14.23
N PHE A 76 11.41 4.01 13.72
CA PHE A 76 12.14 3.67 12.50
C PHE A 76 11.22 3.02 11.48
N MET A 77 11.42 3.33 10.18
CA MET A 77 10.74 2.62 9.10
C MET A 77 11.56 1.42 8.65
N VAL A 78 10.86 0.34 8.32
CA VAL A 78 11.45 -0.83 7.67
C VAL A 78 10.51 -1.32 6.56
N PRO A 79 11.03 -1.88 5.45
CA PRO A 79 10.19 -2.46 4.43
C PRO A 79 9.48 -3.70 4.97
N PHE A 80 8.36 -4.08 4.37
CA PHE A 80 7.74 -5.36 4.66
C PHE A 80 8.74 -6.50 4.43
N PRO A 81 8.76 -7.51 5.33
CA PRO A 81 9.70 -8.62 5.23
C PRO A 81 9.57 -9.35 3.90
N LYS A 82 10.70 -9.82 3.37
CA LYS A 82 10.70 -10.75 2.24
C LYS A 82 10.12 -12.09 2.66
N MET A 83 9.40 -12.73 1.76
CA MET A 83 9.04 -14.13 1.93
C MET A 83 10.30 -15.01 1.82
N SER A 84 10.26 -16.19 2.43
CA SER A 84 11.37 -17.15 2.36
C SER A 84 11.70 -17.49 0.90
N GLY A 85 12.96 -17.30 0.52
CA GLY A 85 13.44 -17.58 -0.83
C GLY A 85 13.26 -16.43 -1.84
N GLN A 86 12.84 -15.25 -1.40
CA GLN A 86 12.81 -14.06 -2.24
C GLN A 86 14.13 -13.28 -2.15
N ASP A 87 14.66 -12.90 -3.30
CA ASP A 87 15.87 -12.09 -3.39
C ASP A 87 15.57 -10.58 -3.34
N GLU A 88 14.34 -10.18 -3.72
CA GLU A 88 13.91 -8.80 -3.84
C GLU A 88 12.87 -8.42 -2.77
N TYR A 89 12.81 -7.12 -2.45
CA TYR A 89 11.69 -6.54 -1.72
C TYR A 89 10.60 -6.14 -2.70
N TYR A 90 9.35 -6.38 -2.32
CA TYR A 90 8.18 -5.97 -3.07
C TYR A 90 7.31 -5.05 -2.24
N MET A 91 6.75 -4.04 -2.89
CA MET A 91 5.86 -3.07 -2.24
C MET A 91 4.62 -2.84 -3.10
N SER A 92 3.48 -2.73 -2.46
CA SER A 92 2.26 -2.28 -3.13
C SER A 92 2.46 -0.90 -3.73
N ALA A 93 2.05 -0.73 -4.98
CA ALA A 93 2.11 0.54 -5.67
C ALA A 93 0.78 0.86 -6.34
N ASP A 94 0.33 2.10 -6.15
CA ASP A 94 -0.80 2.66 -6.86
C ASP A 94 -0.33 3.46 -8.08
N ILE A 95 -1.11 3.41 -9.15
CA ILE A 95 -0.83 4.18 -10.36
C ILE A 95 -1.75 5.40 -10.38
N SER A 96 -1.17 6.59 -10.21
CA SER A 96 -1.85 7.85 -10.52
C SER A 96 -1.54 8.28 -11.95
N ALA A 97 -2.48 8.05 -12.85
CA ALA A 97 -2.31 8.38 -14.27
C ALA A 97 -2.85 9.78 -14.59
N LYS A 98 -2.10 10.52 -15.40
CA LYS A 98 -2.58 11.76 -16.02
C LYS A 98 -2.97 11.45 -17.46
N MET A 99 -4.19 11.79 -17.81
CA MET A 99 -4.75 11.52 -19.13
C MET A 99 -5.13 12.82 -19.84
N LEU A 100 -4.84 12.87 -21.12
CA LEU A 100 -5.35 13.91 -21.99
C LEU A 100 -6.73 13.51 -22.50
N ALA A 101 -7.71 14.39 -22.39
CA ALA A 101 -9.04 14.12 -22.94
C ALA A 101 -8.98 13.89 -24.46
N ALA A 102 -9.78 12.97 -24.95
CA ALA A 102 -9.88 12.70 -26.38
C ALA A 102 -10.23 14.00 -27.16
N ASN A 103 -9.58 14.19 -28.29
CA ASN A 103 -9.71 15.38 -29.13
C ASN A 103 -9.24 16.70 -28.52
N SER A 104 -8.45 16.68 -27.43
CA SER A 104 -7.83 17.88 -26.90
C SER A 104 -6.66 18.34 -27.79
N ASP A 105 -6.55 19.63 -28.01
CA ASP A 105 -5.44 20.27 -28.70
C ASP A 105 -4.26 20.61 -27.77
N LYS A 106 -4.31 20.21 -26.49
CA LYS A 106 -3.35 20.57 -25.43
C LYS A 106 -2.20 19.57 -25.26
N GLY A 107 -1.95 18.70 -26.22
CA GLY A 107 -0.92 17.64 -26.14
C GLY A 107 0.48 18.18 -25.79
N GLU A 108 0.91 19.26 -26.45
CA GLU A 108 2.23 19.87 -26.19
C GLU A 108 2.33 20.48 -24.79
N VAL A 109 1.26 21.07 -24.27
CA VAL A 109 1.22 21.65 -22.91
C VAL A 109 1.33 20.55 -21.87
N VAL A 110 0.60 19.43 -22.07
CA VAL A 110 0.68 18.28 -21.16
C VAL A 110 2.06 17.63 -21.20
N ALA A 111 2.66 17.49 -22.39
CA ALA A 111 4.01 16.98 -22.51
C ALA A 111 5.05 17.88 -21.81
N ALA A 112 4.93 19.18 -21.94
CA ALA A 112 5.77 20.15 -21.23
C ALA A 112 5.60 20.03 -19.71
N TYR A 113 4.36 19.92 -19.22
CA TYR A 113 4.07 19.72 -17.81
C TYR A 113 4.71 18.44 -17.24
N ILE A 114 4.53 17.30 -17.91
CA ILE A 114 5.16 16.02 -17.52
C ILE A 114 6.69 16.14 -17.51
N LYS A 115 7.27 16.85 -18.49
CA LYS A 115 8.71 17.10 -18.51
C LYS A 115 9.16 17.93 -17.30
N CYS A 116 8.41 18.96 -16.93
CA CYS A 116 8.72 19.76 -15.72
C CYS A 116 8.63 18.92 -14.44
N GLU A 117 7.62 18.07 -14.30
CA GLU A 117 7.52 17.15 -13.15
C GLU A 117 8.74 16.21 -13.07
N ARG A 118 9.14 15.64 -14.22
CA ARG A 118 10.32 14.77 -14.23
C ARG A 118 11.60 15.52 -13.84
N ILE A 119 11.78 16.75 -14.32
CA ILE A 119 12.91 17.61 -13.93
C ILE A 119 12.87 17.87 -12.43
N ALA A 120 11.71 18.24 -11.90
CA ALA A 120 11.54 18.49 -10.47
C ALA A 120 11.85 17.25 -9.59
N ALA A 121 11.57 16.06 -10.10
CA ALA A 121 11.82 14.81 -9.39
C ALA A 121 13.27 14.27 -9.53
N THR A 122 14.05 14.74 -10.51
CA THR A 122 15.36 14.12 -10.84
C THR A 122 16.55 15.07 -10.76
N GLU A 123 16.36 16.39 -10.85
CA GLU A 123 17.46 17.34 -10.74
C GLU A 123 17.78 17.64 -9.27
N GLU A 124 19.05 17.49 -8.88
CA GLU A 124 19.57 17.63 -7.53
C GLU A 124 19.07 18.90 -6.82
N LYS A 125 19.10 20.03 -7.50
CA LYS A 125 18.62 21.32 -6.96
C LYS A 125 17.19 21.25 -6.43
N TYR A 126 16.31 20.53 -7.12
CA TYR A 126 14.89 20.42 -6.75
C TYR A 126 14.66 19.32 -5.72
N THR A 127 15.41 18.23 -5.79
CA THR A 127 15.33 17.16 -4.78
C THR A 127 15.87 17.61 -3.43
N GLU A 128 16.96 18.40 -3.41
CA GLU A 128 17.45 19.05 -2.18
C GLU A 128 16.44 20.03 -1.59
N ALA A 129 15.78 20.84 -2.43
CA ALA A 129 14.74 21.75 -1.97
C ALA A 129 13.53 20.99 -1.40
N ALA A 130 13.14 19.89 -2.03
CA ALA A 130 12.06 19.00 -1.55
C ALA A 130 12.43 18.33 -0.21
N LYS A 131 13.68 17.84 -0.08
CA LYS A 131 14.19 17.31 1.19
C LYS A 131 14.11 18.35 2.29
N LYS A 132 14.64 19.54 2.03
CA LYS A 132 14.60 20.63 3.00
C LYS A 132 13.17 20.94 3.45
N GLN A 133 12.24 21.03 2.50
CA GLN A 133 10.82 21.25 2.81
C GLN A 133 10.20 20.12 3.62
N ALA A 134 10.52 18.87 3.30
CA ALA A 134 10.00 17.69 4.03
C ALA A 134 10.50 17.60 5.47
N LEU A 135 11.70 18.15 5.74
CA LEU A 135 12.31 18.19 7.08
C LEU A 135 11.88 19.43 7.89
N GLU A 136 11.21 20.41 7.29
CA GLU A 136 10.67 21.53 8.03
C GLU A 136 9.45 21.09 8.86
N PRO A 137 9.44 21.27 10.19
CA PRO A 137 8.30 20.89 11.01
C PRO A 137 7.04 21.65 10.60
N VAL A 138 5.96 20.93 10.36
CA VAL A 138 4.64 21.52 10.11
C VAL A 138 4.02 21.91 11.44
N LYS A 139 3.50 23.15 11.51
CA LYS A 139 2.86 23.69 12.70
C LYS A 139 1.42 24.07 12.38
N ASP A 140 0.55 23.91 13.36
CA ASP A 140 -0.81 24.43 13.30
C ASP A 140 -0.88 25.93 13.67
N PHE A 141 -2.10 26.47 13.81
CA PHE A 141 -2.34 27.90 14.05
C PHE A 141 -1.85 28.39 15.42
N ASP A 142 -1.72 27.53 16.40
CA ASP A 142 -1.22 27.86 17.75
C ASP A 142 0.30 27.66 17.87
N GLY A 143 0.94 27.15 16.83
CA GLY A 143 2.38 26.91 16.78
C GLY A 143 2.80 25.52 17.23
N THR A 144 1.85 24.64 17.55
CA THR A 144 2.12 23.24 17.89
C THR A 144 2.63 22.48 16.68
N VAL A 145 3.72 21.74 16.83
CA VAL A 145 4.25 20.88 15.77
C VAL A 145 3.31 19.70 15.59
N THR A 146 2.79 19.53 14.37
CA THR A 146 1.86 18.45 14.00
C THR A 146 2.49 17.39 13.13
N LYS A 147 3.62 17.68 12.47
CA LYS A 147 4.40 16.72 11.68
C LYS A 147 5.87 17.07 11.74
N THR A 148 6.70 16.06 11.88
CA THR A 148 8.15 16.20 11.79
C THR A 148 8.79 14.89 11.35
N LEU A 149 9.89 15.00 10.57
CA LEU A 149 10.71 13.87 10.15
C LEU A 149 12.17 14.16 10.49
N THR A 150 12.92 13.16 10.88
CA THR A 150 14.36 13.24 10.94
C THR A 150 14.96 13.08 9.55
N GLU A 151 16.18 13.57 9.35
CA GLU A 151 16.90 13.37 8.09
C GLU A 151 17.11 11.89 7.77
N GLU A 152 17.44 11.09 8.78
CA GLU A 152 17.62 9.64 8.64
C GLU A 152 16.34 8.94 8.20
N GLN A 153 15.18 9.29 8.78
CA GLN A 153 13.89 8.76 8.38
C GLN A 153 13.53 9.15 6.94
N TYR A 154 13.82 10.39 6.55
CA TYR A 154 13.58 10.85 5.18
C TYR A 154 14.46 10.08 4.17
N ASP A 155 15.75 9.99 4.42
CA ASP A 155 16.70 9.32 3.53
C ASP A 155 16.36 7.82 3.38
N PHE A 156 16.05 7.17 4.49
CA PHE A 156 15.61 5.77 4.46
C PHE A 156 14.30 5.57 3.71
N TRP A 157 13.34 6.49 3.88
CA TRP A 157 12.12 6.47 3.09
C TRP A 157 12.40 6.61 1.59
N GLN A 158 13.27 7.54 1.18
CA GLN A 158 13.65 7.69 -0.23
C GLN A 158 14.33 6.42 -0.77
N GLU A 159 15.15 5.76 0.03
CA GLU A 159 15.76 4.48 -0.33
C GLU A 159 14.71 3.36 -0.51
N MET A 160 13.72 3.31 0.37
CA MET A 160 12.63 2.31 0.29
C MET A 160 11.73 2.48 -0.94
N ILE A 161 11.48 3.72 -1.38
CA ILE A 161 10.65 3.97 -2.58
C ILE A 161 11.44 3.94 -3.88
N ASN A 162 12.76 3.78 -3.82
CA ASN A 162 13.60 3.65 -5.01
C ASN A 162 13.37 2.29 -5.66
N CYS A 163 12.87 2.30 -6.91
CA CYS A 163 12.61 1.09 -7.69
C CYS A 163 13.87 0.26 -8.02
N GLU A 164 15.05 0.74 -7.72
CA GLU A 164 16.28 -0.05 -7.78
C GLU A 164 16.41 -1.02 -6.61
N ASN A 165 15.79 -0.68 -5.46
CA ASN A 165 15.86 -1.48 -4.23
C ASN A 165 14.57 -2.27 -3.96
N ILE A 166 13.44 -1.77 -4.46
CA ILE A 166 12.12 -2.33 -4.21
C ILE A 166 11.35 -2.43 -5.54
N THR A 167 10.85 -3.62 -5.83
CA THR A 167 10.02 -3.83 -7.01
C THR A 167 8.56 -3.47 -6.70
N PRO A 168 7.97 -2.48 -7.40
CA PRO A 168 6.58 -2.12 -7.21
C PRO A 168 5.66 -3.21 -7.76
N VAL A 169 4.66 -3.59 -6.98
CA VAL A 169 3.60 -4.53 -7.40
C VAL A 169 2.30 -3.75 -7.54
N VAL A 170 1.81 -3.67 -8.77
CA VAL A 170 0.53 -3.08 -9.09
C VAL A 170 -0.51 -4.18 -9.20
N ASP A 171 -1.53 -4.14 -8.36
CA ASP A 171 -2.67 -5.05 -8.47
C ASP A 171 -3.72 -4.44 -9.40
N LEU A 172 -3.80 -4.96 -10.62
CA LEU A 172 -4.73 -4.47 -11.64
C LEU A 172 -6.18 -4.86 -11.39
N GLY A 173 -6.44 -5.69 -10.38
CA GLY A 173 -7.78 -5.92 -9.88
C GLY A 173 -8.48 -4.65 -9.39
N CYS A 174 -7.72 -3.60 -9.05
CA CYS A 174 -8.26 -2.26 -8.76
C CYS A 174 -9.11 -1.69 -9.91
N GLY A 175 -8.76 -2.00 -11.15
CA GLY A 175 -9.54 -1.60 -12.33
C GLY A 175 -10.85 -2.37 -12.49
N MET A 176 -11.04 -3.44 -11.76
CA MET A 176 -12.27 -4.25 -11.75
C MET A 176 -13.33 -3.72 -10.76
N GLY A 177 -13.14 -2.52 -10.24
CA GLY A 177 -14.15 -1.78 -9.49
C GLY A 177 -14.57 -2.45 -8.19
N ASN A 178 -15.88 -2.51 -7.97
CA ASN A 178 -16.50 -2.95 -6.71
C ASN A 178 -16.16 -4.37 -6.29
N VAL A 179 -15.72 -5.22 -7.22
CA VAL A 179 -15.38 -6.62 -6.90
C VAL A 179 -14.14 -6.73 -6.05
N MET A 180 -13.12 -5.90 -6.32
CA MET A 180 -11.85 -5.97 -5.60
C MET A 180 -11.86 -5.15 -4.31
N TYR A 181 -12.47 -3.97 -4.31
CA TYR A 181 -12.42 -3.05 -3.16
C TYR A 181 -13.75 -2.90 -2.43
N GLY A 182 -14.88 -3.21 -3.06
CA GLY A 182 -16.22 -3.10 -2.49
C GLY A 182 -16.59 -1.67 -2.08
N GLU A 183 -17.36 -0.98 -2.90
CA GLU A 183 -17.83 0.38 -2.58
C GLU A 183 -19.03 0.43 -1.64
N THR A 184 -19.65 -0.72 -1.36
CA THR A 184 -20.86 -0.75 -0.56
C THR A 184 -20.57 -1.16 0.87
N LEU A 185 -21.19 -0.46 1.80
CA LEU A 185 -21.20 -0.78 3.23
C LEU A 185 -21.93 -2.11 3.56
N ASN A 186 -22.38 -2.83 2.56
CA ASN A 186 -23.05 -4.09 2.75
C ASN A 186 -22.01 -5.21 2.86
N TYR A 187 -22.01 -5.92 3.97
CA TYR A 187 -21.04 -6.98 4.29
C TYR A 187 -20.97 -8.09 3.23
N ASP A 188 -22.08 -8.36 2.55
CA ASP A 188 -22.19 -9.42 1.53
C ASP A 188 -21.55 -9.04 0.17
N THR A 189 -21.22 -7.77 -0.05
CA THR A 189 -20.70 -7.24 -1.34
C THR A 189 -19.33 -6.60 -1.25
N ARG A 190 -18.59 -6.85 -0.17
CA ARG A 190 -17.24 -6.33 -0.01
C ARG A 190 -16.31 -6.94 -1.04
N GLY A 191 -15.44 -6.11 -1.60
CA GLY A 191 -14.41 -6.56 -2.50
C GLY A 191 -13.40 -7.49 -1.81
N ILE A 192 -12.60 -8.15 -2.62
CA ILE A 192 -11.63 -9.16 -2.18
C ILE A 192 -10.73 -8.64 -1.04
N ILE A 193 -10.21 -7.42 -1.18
CA ILE A 193 -9.30 -6.83 -0.18
C ILE A 193 -10.01 -6.55 1.13
N ASN A 194 -11.23 -6.01 1.08
CA ASN A 194 -12.02 -5.78 2.29
C ASN A 194 -12.43 -7.09 2.97
N ASN A 195 -12.69 -8.14 2.20
CA ASN A 195 -12.98 -9.45 2.76
C ASN A 195 -11.77 -10.07 3.47
N LEU A 196 -10.58 -9.93 2.91
CA LEU A 196 -9.33 -10.35 3.57
C LEU A 196 -9.17 -9.66 4.92
N TYR A 197 -9.30 -8.35 4.94
CA TYR A 197 -9.16 -7.57 6.16
C TYR A 197 -10.21 -7.98 7.22
N ASN A 198 -11.47 -8.00 6.83
CA ASN A 198 -12.56 -8.23 7.77
C ASN A 198 -12.66 -9.68 8.24
N ALA A 199 -12.33 -10.62 7.36
CA ALA A 199 -12.44 -12.03 7.67
C ALA A 199 -11.29 -12.50 8.56
N ILE A 200 -10.05 -12.16 8.19
CA ILE A 200 -8.87 -12.75 8.81
C ILE A 200 -8.34 -11.85 9.92
N ILE A 201 -8.32 -10.53 9.69
CA ILE A 201 -7.69 -9.61 10.64
C ILE A 201 -8.69 -9.09 11.67
N ALA A 202 -9.87 -8.65 11.24
CA ALA A 202 -10.86 -8.07 12.15
C ALA A 202 -11.79 -9.08 12.84
N GLY A 203 -11.70 -10.37 12.44
CA GLY A 203 -12.42 -11.46 13.12
C GLY A 203 -13.94 -11.32 13.16
N TYR A 204 -14.56 -10.75 12.14
CA TYR A 204 -16.02 -10.65 12.11
C TYR A 204 -16.67 -12.04 12.08
N SER A 205 -17.63 -12.25 12.94
CA SER A 205 -18.24 -13.55 13.26
C SER A 205 -18.86 -14.31 12.09
N ASP A 206 -19.19 -13.61 11.00
CA ASP A 206 -19.84 -14.20 9.83
C ASP A 206 -18.89 -14.36 8.64
N ALA A 207 -17.60 -14.09 8.82
CA ALA A 207 -16.59 -14.16 7.79
C ALA A 207 -15.76 -15.46 7.90
N PRO A 208 -15.21 -15.96 6.79
CA PRO A 208 -14.23 -17.05 6.83
C PRO A 208 -13.08 -16.70 7.78
N SER A 209 -12.65 -17.65 8.58
CA SER A 209 -11.64 -17.43 9.63
C SER A 209 -10.20 -17.70 9.15
N THR A 210 -10.04 -18.27 7.96
CA THR A 210 -8.74 -18.60 7.38
C THR A 210 -8.60 -18.13 5.94
N TRP A 211 -7.36 -17.95 5.51
CA TRP A 211 -7.07 -17.65 4.11
C TRP A 211 -7.64 -18.70 3.15
N GLU A 212 -7.53 -19.97 3.50
CA GLU A 212 -7.95 -21.08 2.63
C GLU A 212 -9.46 -21.09 2.39
N GLU A 213 -10.26 -20.84 3.42
CA GLU A 213 -11.72 -20.71 3.32
C GLU A 213 -12.12 -19.49 2.48
N LEU A 214 -11.41 -18.38 2.66
CA LEU A 214 -11.67 -17.14 1.94
C LEU A 214 -11.27 -17.22 0.48
N ARG A 215 -10.10 -17.79 0.19
CA ARG A 215 -9.50 -17.88 -1.15
C ARG A 215 -10.45 -18.45 -2.19
N ASP A 216 -11.10 -19.57 -1.90
CA ASP A 216 -11.93 -20.26 -2.88
C ASP A 216 -13.17 -19.42 -3.27
N SER A 217 -13.75 -18.73 -2.29
CA SER A 217 -14.87 -17.80 -2.54
C SER A 217 -14.44 -16.61 -3.39
N LEU A 218 -13.32 -15.98 -3.02
CA LEU A 218 -12.80 -14.80 -3.70
C LEU A 218 -12.30 -15.13 -5.11
N LYS A 219 -11.67 -16.29 -5.27
CA LYS A 219 -11.23 -16.79 -6.56
C LYS A 219 -12.37 -16.90 -7.55
N LYS A 220 -13.47 -17.53 -7.15
CA LYS A 220 -14.66 -17.65 -8.00
C LYS A 220 -15.23 -16.29 -8.40
N THR A 221 -15.25 -15.35 -7.46
CA THR A 221 -15.73 -13.98 -7.72
C THR A 221 -14.82 -13.25 -8.70
N ALA A 222 -13.51 -13.34 -8.50
CA ALA A 222 -12.53 -12.74 -9.37
C ALA A 222 -12.55 -13.36 -10.78
N ASP A 223 -12.64 -14.68 -10.91
CA ASP A 223 -12.73 -15.36 -12.20
C ASP A 223 -13.96 -14.91 -12.99
N THR A 224 -15.12 -14.80 -12.33
CA THR A 224 -16.35 -14.29 -12.96
C THR A 224 -16.21 -12.86 -13.46
N GLU A 225 -15.46 -12.02 -12.73
CA GLU A 225 -15.23 -10.64 -13.15
C GLU A 225 -14.20 -10.57 -14.28
N ILE A 226 -13.12 -11.34 -14.19
CA ILE A 226 -12.07 -11.42 -15.21
C ILE A 226 -12.64 -11.85 -16.57
N GLU A 227 -13.59 -12.78 -16.61
CA GLU A 227 -14.26 -13.24 -17.84
C GLU A 227 -14.93 -12.10 -18.62
N LYS A 228 -15.31 -11.01 -17.97
CA LYS A 228 -15.92 -9.84 -18.63
C LYS A 228 -14.93 -8.98 -19.43
N TYR A 229 -13.64 -9.11 -19.10
CA TYR A 229 -12.56 -8.30 -19.69
C TYR A 229 -11.65 -9.09 -20.64
N ASN A 230 -11.71 -10.40 -20.61
CA ASN A 230 -11.00 -11.31 -21.51
C ASN A 230 -11.90 -11.72 -22.70
#